data_db35525bf7e3cce96216ac0ff1179811
#
_entry.id   db35525bf7e3cce96216ac0ff1179811
#
_cell.length_a   1.000
_cell.length_b   1.000
_cell.length_c   1.000
_cell.angle_alpha   90.00
_cell.angle_beta   90.00
_cell.angle_gamma   90.00
#
_symmetry.space_group_name_H-M   'P 1'
#
loop_
_entity.id
_entity.type
_entity.pdbx_description
1 polymer ?
#
loop_
_entity_poly.entity_id
_entity_poly.type
_entity_poly.pdbx_seq_one_letter_code
_entity_poly.pdbx_strand_id
1 'polypeptide(L)'
;RSVNIESPAQILTLPEEAKRFLTKIKVTAEQKQTTPLDELVNSLFAEQQLGLSYFSDANSTVADTFKNRQANCLSLTLMTYALAKGLGLDASLQDVFIPEYWSRRQGFSLLNGHVNVLLTDKRDLFATPILVDFDARMQGQQFKSETMSVNRALSMFYNNKGANALVYGNFPVAFRYLSAALKQDDQFTAAWINLGVLYRFTENYRYAEEAYQKVLQLDTRNLTARENLAILYRLTG
;
A
#
# COMPACT_ATOMS: atom_id res chain seq x y z
N ARG A 1 21.70 0.48 17.83
CA ARG A 1 20.32 0.45 18.36
C ARG A 1 19.47 -0.36 17.38
N SER A 2 18.71 -1.34 17.87
CA SER A 2 17.78 -2.11 17.01
C SER A 2 16.69 -1.16 16.50
N VAL A 3 16.57 -1.03 15.16
CA VAL A 3 15.46 -0.30 14.55
C VAL A 3 14.20 -1.13 14.79
N ASN A 4 13.23 -0.62 15.53
CA ASN A 4 11.93 -1.26 15.67
C ASN A 4 11.05 -0.84 14.49
N ILE A 5 10.43 -1.82 13.82
CA ILE A 5 9.47 -1.59 12.74
C ILE A 5 8.10 -2.09 13.17
N GLU A 6 7.05 -1.52 12.60
CA GLU A 6 5.67 -1.89 12.92
C GLU A 6 5.42 -3.37 12.57
N SER A 7 4.73 -4.10 13.43
CA SER A 7 4.25 -5.45 13.10
C SER A 7 3.00 -5.39 12.19
N PRO A 8 2.66 -6.47 11.46
CA PRO A 8 1.42 -6.54 10.67
C PRO A 8 0.17 -6.17 11.47
N ALA A 9 0.08 -6.63 12.72
CA ALA A 9 -1.02 -6.30 13.60
C ALA A 9 -1.07 -4.79 13.91
N GLN A 10 0.07 -4.16 14.23
CA GLN A 10 0.13 -2.72 14.49
C GLN A 10 -0.27 -1.88 13.27
N ILE A 11 0.09 -2.34 12.05
CA ILE A 11 -0.28 -1.62 10.81
C ILE A 11 -1.80 -1.60 10.61
N LEU A 12 -2.50 -2.72 10.92
CA LEU A 12 -3.92 -2.90 10.61
C LEU A 12 -4.86 -2.62 11.78
N THR A 13 -4.35 -2.38 12.98
CA THR A 13 -5.18 -2.18 14.18
C THR A 13 -5.99 -0.90 14.11
N LEU A 14 -7.31 -1.03 14.26
CA LEU A 14 -8.22 0.10 14.44
C LEU A 14 -8.04 0.71 15.83
N PRO A 15 -7.80 2.03 15.94
CA PRO A 15 -7.78 2.72 17.23
C PRO A 15 -9.19 2.78 17.85
N GLU A 16 -9.28 3.08 19.13
CA GLU A 16 -10.57 3.14 19.84
C GLU A 16 -11.52 4.20 19.27
N GLU A 17 -10.97 5.30 18.76
CA GLU A 17 -11.75 6.34 18.07
C GLU A 17 -12.41 5.78 16.79
N ALA A 18 -11.70 4.95 16.04
CA ALA A 18 -12.25 4.30 14.86
C ALA A 18 -13.35 3.30 15.23
N LYS A 19 -13.21 2.54 16.31
CA LYS A 19 -14.25 1.63 16.79
C LYS A 19 -15.53 2.39 17.19
N ARG A 20 -15.38 3.51 17.90
CA ARG A 20 -16.52 4.40 18.22
C ARG A 20 -17.16 4.98 16.96
N PHE A 21 -16.35 5.37 15.98
CA PHE A 21 -16.83 5.81 14.68
C PHE A 21 -17.67 4.75 13.97
N LEU A 22 -17.24 3.47 13.97
CA LEU A 22 -18.02 2.37 13.39
C LEU A 22 -19.36 2.14 14.12
N THR A 23 -19.40 2.31 15.43
CA THR A 23 -20.67 2.28 16.19
C THR A 23 -21.61 3.39 15.74
N LYS A 24 -21.09 4.61 15.55
CA LYS A 24 -21.87 5.74 15.03
C LYS A 24 -22.39 5.48 13.61
N ILE A 25 -21.58 4.90 12.73
CA ILE A 25 -22.01 4.52 11.37
C ILE A 25 -23.22 3.60 11.41
N LYS A 26 -23.21 2.54 12.23
CA LYS A 26 -24.36 1.61 12.39
C LYS A 26 -25.62 2.33 12.84
N VAL A 27 -25.53 3.14 13.88
CA VAL A 27 -26.68 3.92 14.41
C VAL A 27 -27.22 4.89 13.36
N THR A 28 -26.32 5.58 12.63
CA THR A 28 -26.73 6.54 11.60
C THR A 28 -27.43 5.82 10.42
N ALA A 29 -26.92 4.67 10.01
CA ALA A 29 -27.53 3.87 8.94
C ALA A 29 -28.95 3.44 9.31
N GLU A 30 -29.15 2.97 10.56
CA GLU A 30 -30.50 2.63 11.07
C GLU A 30 -31.44 3.84 11.06
N GLN A 31 -30.99 4.98 11.56
CA GLN A 31 -31.79 6.22 11.65
C GLN A 31 -32.20 6.76 10.26
N LYS A 32 -31.30 6.65 9.28
CA LYS A 32 -31.55 7.13 7.92
C LYS A 32 -32.17 6.08 6.99
N GLN A 33 -32.34 4.85 7.46
CA GLN A 33 -32.79 3.72 6.65
C GLN A 33 -31.86 3.47 5.43
N THR A 34 -30.55 3.66 5.63
CA THR A 34 -29.48 3.36 4.66
C THR A 34 -28.69 2.13 5.09
N THR A 35 -27.74 1.70 4.28
CA THR A 35 -26.86 0.60 4.66
C THR A 35 -25.60 1.11 5.41
N PRO A 36 -25.00 0.29 6.30
CA PRO A 36 -23.70 0.64 6.88
C PRO A 36 -22.60 0.84 5.84
N LEU A 37 -22.72 0.21 4.66
CA LEU A 37 -21.81 0.40 3.53
C LEU A 37 -21.93 1.81 2.96
N ASP A 38 -23.15 2.28 2.67
CA ASP A 38 -23.37 3.63 2.14
C ASP A 38 -22.92 4.71 3.12
N GLU A 39 -23.25 4.54 4.42
CA GLU A 39 -22.84 5.48 5.45
C GLU A 39 -21.32 5.50 5.64
N LEU A 40 -20.63 4.34 5.54
CA LEU A 40 -19.16 4.29 5.56
C LEU A 40 -18.60 5.08 4.38
N VAL A 41 -18.99 4.77 3.15
CA VAL A 41 -18.46 5.40 1.94
C VAL A 41 -18.69 6.92 1.96
N ASN A 42 -19.92 7.36 2.30
CA ASN A 42 -20.23 8.78 2.44
C ASN A 42 -19.34 9.46 3.49
N SER A 43 -19.04 8.77 4.60
CA SER A 43 -18.24 9.31 5.68
C SER A 43 -16.76 9.44 5.36
N LEU A 44 -16.23 8.62 4.44
CA LEU A 44 -14.81 8.70 4.04
C LEU A 44 -14.46 10.05 3.41
N PHE A 45 -15.36 10.58 2.58
CA PHE A 45 -15.11 11.77 1.78
C PHE A 45 -15.74 13.05 2.34
N ALA A 46 -16.76 12.93 3.20
CA ALA A 46 -17.43 14.08 3.78
C ALA A 46 -16.50 14.84 4.75
N GLU A 47 -16.20 16.13 4.46
CA GLU A 47 -15.34 17.00 5.28
C GLU A 47 -15.77 17.07 6.75
N GLN A 48 -17.08 17.06 7.00
CA GLN A 48 -17.67 17.11 8.33
C GLN A 48 -17.55 15.80 9.12
N GLN A 49 -17.03 14.72 8.48
CA GLN A 49 -16.82 13.41 9.07
C GLN A 49 -15.33 13.03 9.05
N LEU A 50 -14.90 12.13 8.16
CA LEU A 50 -13.47 11.80 8.04
C LEU A 50 -12.74 12.75 7.09
N GLY A 51 -13.36 13.20 6.01
CA GLY A 51 -12.75 14.16 5.08
C GLY A 51 -11.37 13.75 4.64
N LEU A 52 -11.22 12.50 4.20
CA LEU A 52 -9.92 11.91 3.87
C LEU A 52 -9.31 12.58 2.66
N SER A 53 -8.03 12.90 2.75
CA SER A 53 -7.27 13.51 1.65
C SER A 53 -6.03 12.70 1.30
N TYR A 54 -5.71 12.69 0.00
CA TYR A 54 -4.52 12.04 -0.53
C TYR A 54 -3.26 12.87 -0.31
N PHE A 55 -2.21 12.23 0.22
CA PHE A 55 -0.88 12.80 0.32
C PHE A 55 0.18 11.72 0.06
N SER A 56 0.86 11.80 -1.09
CA SER A 56 1.75 10.75 -1.61
C SER A 56 2.82 10.26 -0.63
N ASP A 57 3.33 11.15 0.21
CA ASP A 57 4.47 10.88 1.08
C ASP A 57 4.10 10.25 2.43
N ALA A 58 2.82 10.25 2.79
CA ALA A 58 2.34 9.73 4.06
C ALA A 58 2.00 8.24 3.97
N ASN A 59 2.99 7.37 4.14
CA ASN A 59 2.80 5.94 4.32
C ASN A 59 2.63 5.62 5.81
N SER A 60 1.38 5.49 6.27
CA SER A 60 0.97 5.50 7.69
C SER A 60 0.21 4.23 8.06
N THR A 61 0.25 3.84 9.34
CA THR A 61 -0.59 2.77 9.88
C THR A 61 -2.07 3.16 9.82
N VAL A 62 -2.97 2.19 9.96
CA VAL A 62 -4.43 2.43 10.02
C VAL A 62 -4.77 3.43 11.12
N ALA A 63 -4.16 3.30 12.31
CA ALA A 63 -4.39 4.22 13.42
C ALA A 63 -3.94 5.65 13.12
N ASP A 64 -2.74 5.82 12.55
CA ASP A 64 -2.21 7.13 12.19
C ASP A 64 -3.01 7.76 11.04
N THR A 65 -3.40 6.98 10.04
CA THR A 65 -4.24 7.43 8.92
C THR A 65 -5.59 7.93 9.42
N PHE A 66 -6.23 7.18 10.33
CA PHE A 66 -7.51 7.58 10.94
C PHE A 66 -7.39 8.89 11.70
N LYS A 67 -6.32 9.05 12.47
CA LYS A 67 -6.05 10.26 13.27
C LYS A 67 -5.74 11.47 12.39
N ASN A 68 -4.84 11.29 11.41
CA ASN A 68 -4.32 12.39 10.60
C ASN A 68 -5.22 12.75 9.42
N ARG A 69 -6.11 11.83 8.99
CA ARG A 69 -7.05 12.00 7.86
C ARG A 69 -6.39 12.26 6.52
N GLN A 70 -5.08 12.07 6.45
CA GLN A 70 -4.26 12.31 5.27
C GLN A 70 -3.21 11.22 5.16
N ALA A 71 -3.16 10.55 4.00
CA ALA A 71 -2.19 9.50 3.71
C ALA A 71 -2.09 9.20 2.21
N ASN A 72 -1.15 8.31 1.83
CA ASN A 72 -1.07 7.82 0.46
C ASN A 72 -2.22 6.82 0.15
N CYS A 73 -2.38 6.47 -1.13
CA CYS A 73 -3.46 5.57 -1.58
C CYS A 73 -3.47 4.25 -0.81
N LEU A 74 -2.31 3.62 -0.60
CA LEU A 74 -2.22 2.35 0.12
C LEU A 74 -2.69 2.46 1.57
N SER A 75 -2.27 3.49 2.30
CA SER A 75 -2.66 3.68 3.70
C SER A 75 -4.15 4.00 3.84
N LEU A 76 -4.71 4.83 2.95
CA LEU A 76 -6.15 5.12 2.89
C LEU A 76 -6.94 3.85 2.55
N THR A 77 -6.46 3.05 1.60
CA THR A 77 -7.07 1.77 1.21
C THR A 77 -7.05 0.76 2.36
N LEU A 78 -5.91 0.60 3.05
CA LEU A 78 -5.78 -0.29 4.22
C LEU A 78 -6.69 0.14 5.37
N MET A 79 -6.81 1.44 5.63
CA MET A 79 -7.72 1.95 6.65
C MET A 79 -9.17 1.67 6.28
N THR A 80 -9.57 1.92 5.04
CA THR A 80 -10.94 1.63 4.55
C THR A 80 -11.24 0.14 4.63
N TYR A 81 -10.28 -0.71 4.24
CA TYR A 81 -10.37 -2.16 4.42
C TYR A 81 -10.62 -2.54 5.88
N ALA A 82 -9.83 -2.01 6.82
CA ALA A 82 -9.98 -2.30 8.23
C ALA A 82 -11.31 -1.81 8.81
N LEU A 83 -11.78 -0.61 8.41
CA LEU A 83 -13.09 -0.07 8.79
C LEU A 83 -14.23 -0.95 8.27
N ALA A 84 -14.19 -1.35 7.00
CA ALA A 84 -15.20 -2.23 6.41
C ALA A 84 -15.27 -3.59 7.12
N LYS A 85 -14.10 -4.21 7.40
CA LYS A 85 -14.05 -5.45 8.20
C LYS A 85 -14.61 -5.27 9.60
N GLY A 86 -14.37 -4.13 10.24
CA GLY A 86 -14.93 -3.78 11.56
C GLY A 86 -16.46 -3.63 11.55
N LEU A 87 -17.06 -3.30 10.40
CA LEU A 87 -18.52 -3.30 10.19
C LEU A 87 -19.08 -4.68 9.82
N GLY A 88 -18.23 -5.69 9.58
CA GLY A 88 -18.65 -7.00 9.08
C GLY A 88 -18.95 -7.03 7.60
N LEU A 89 -18.49 -6.02 6.85
CA LEU A 89 -18.58 -5.97 5.40
C LEU A 89 -17.51 -6.85 4.75
N ASP A 90 -17.76 -7.27 3.51
CA ASP A 90 -16.73 -7.85 2.67
C ASP A 90 -15.89 -6.73 2.03
N ALA A 91 -14.59 -6.93 2.00
CA ALA A 91 -13.66 -5.96 1.43
C ALA A 91 -12.54 -6.71 0.71
N SER A 92 -12.31 -6.34 -0.55
CA SER A 92 -11.27 -6.91 -1.41
C SER A 92 -10.28 -5.82 -1.81
N LEU A 93 -9.03 -5.98 -1.36
CA LEU A 93 -7.94 -5.11 -1.80
C LEU A 93 -7.60 -5.42 -3.25
N GLN A 94 -7.36 -4.40 -4.06
CA GLN A 94 -7.03 -4.55 -5.46
C GLN A 94 -5.74 -3.85 -5.83
N ASP A 95 -4.90 -4.53 -6.59
CA ASP A 95 -3.77 -3.97 -7.32
C ASP A 95 -4.29 -3.50 -8.69
N VAL A 96 -4.04 -2.24 -9.04
CA VAL A 96 -4.60 -1.60 -10.23
C VAL A 96 -3.48 -1.37 -11.25
N PHE A 97 -3.62 -1.93 -12.43
CA PHE A 97 -2.63 -1.82 -13.51
C PHE A 97 -2.78 -0.50 -14.24
N ILE A 98 -2.11 0.52 -13.73
CA ILE A 98 -2.00 1.83 -14.37
C ILE A 98 -0.79 1.89 -15.30
N PRO A 99 -0.76 2.79 -16.29
CA PRO A 99 0.46 3.10 -17.04
C PRO A 99 1.58 3.51 -16.09
N GLU A 100 2.81 3.08 -16.38
CA GLU A 100 3.97 3.39 -15.55
C GLU A 100 4.06 4.90 -15.29
N TYR A 101 4.05 5.26 -14.02
CA TYR A 101 4.20 6.62 -13.55
C TYR A 101 5.40 6.73 -12.64
N TRP A 102 6.39 7.48 -13.07
CA TRP A 102 7.64 7.69 -12.34
C TRP A 102 7.66 9.06 -11.67
N SER A 103 7.99 9.07 -10.38
CA SER A 103 8.30 10.30 -9.65
C SER A 103 9.79 10.35 -9.33
N ARG A 104 10.34 11.57 -9.21
CA ARG A 104 11.73 11.78 -8.80
C ARG A 104 11.81 12.33 -7.40
N ARG A 105 12.67 11.70 -6.57
CA ARG A 105 12.96 12.19 -5.22
C ARG A 105 14.44 11.94 -4.90
N GLN A 106 15.17 12.99 -4.49
CA GLN A 106 16.57 12.93 -4.09
C GLN A 106 17.48 12.17 -5.09
N GLY A 107 17.22 12.35 -6.39
CA GLY A 107 17.97 11.65 -7.45
C GLY A 107 17.49 10.22 -7.77
N PHE A 108 16.57 9.66 -7.01
CA PHE A 108 15.95 8.38 -7.30
C PHE A 108 14.72 8.51 -8.19
N SER A 109 14.55 7.58 -9.11
CA SER A 109 13.29 7.39 -9.85
C SER A 109 12.46 6.35 -9.11
N LEU A 110 11.25 6.73 -8.70
CA LEU A 110 10.32 5.88 -7.96
C LEU A 110 9.17 5.50 -8.88
N LEU A 111 8.98 4.20 -9.09
CA LEU A 111 7.79 3.68 -9.78
C LEU A 111 6.62 3.69 -8.81
N ASN A 112 5.55 4.37 -9.20
CA ASN A 112 4.35 4.47 -8.39
C ASN A 112 3.32 3.44 -8.88
N GLY A 113 2.86 2.58 -7.97
CA GLY A 113 1.72 1.71 -8.16
C GLY A 113 0.41 2.38 -7.73
N HIS A 114 -0.71 1.74 -8.02
CA HIS A 114 -2.02 2.19 -7.59
C HIS A 114 -2.83 1.04 -6.99
N VAL A 115 -3.55 1.34 -5.92
CA VAL A 115 -4.38 0.37 -5.20
C VAL A 115 -5.71 1.00 -4.80
N ASN A 116 -6.75 0.18 -4.77
CA ASN A 116 -8.06 0.57 -4.27
C ASN A 116 -8.72 -0.59 -3.50
N VAL A 117 -9.95 -0.41 -3.02
CA VAL A 117 -10.70 -1.44 -2.31
C VAL A 117 -12.12 -1.54 -2.83
N LEU A 118 -12.56 -2.77 -3.11
CA LEU A 118 -13.93 -3.09 -3.46
C LEU A 118 -14.68 -3.55 -2.21
N LEU A 119 -15.76 -2.88 -1.87
CA LEU A 119 -16.60 -3.14 -0.71
C LEU A 119 -17.93 -3.75 -1.11
N THR A 120 -18.40 -4.74 -0.35
CA THR A 120 -19.69 -5.40 -0.58
C THR A 120 -20.34 -5.76 0.75
N ASP A 121 -21.64 -5.59 0.86
CA ASP A 121 -22.44 -6.16 1.95
C ASP A 121 -23.06 -7.48 1.53
N LYS A 122 -22.46 -8.59 1.92
CA LYS A 122 -22.96 -9.95 1.58
C LYS A 122 -24.29 -10.32 2.26
N ARG A 123 -24.74 -9.52 3.23
CA ARG A 123 -26.05 -9.73 3.87
C ARG A 123 -27.19 -9.25 2.99
N ASP A 124 -26.90 -8.35 2.05
CA ASP A 124 -27.83 -7.91 1.04
C ASP A 124 -27.48 -8.58 -0.30
N LEU A 125 -28.35 -9.50 -0.75
CA LEU A 125 -28.18 -10.25 -2.00
C LEU A 125 -28.23 -9.36 -3.26
N PHE A 126 -28.76 -8.15 -3.13
CA PHE A 126 -28.88 -7.17 -4.20
C PHE A 126 -27.85 -6.03 -4.08
N ALA A 127 -26.98 -6.07 -3.07
CA ALA A 127 -25.97 -5.04 -2.87
C ALA A 127 -25.04 -4.95 -4.07
N THR A 128 -24.95 -3.78 -4.65
CA THR A 128 -23.92 -3.48 -5.66
C THR A 128 -22.59 -3.22 -4.99
N PRO A 129 -21.49 -3.88 -5.41
CA PRO A 129 -20.18 -3.58 -4.90
C PRO A 129 -19.79 -2.12 -5.14
N ILE A 130 -19.20 -1.46 -4.15
CA ILE A 130 -18.73 -0.08 -4.24
C ILE A 130 -17.21 -0.08 -4.29
N LEU A 131 -16.66 0.47 -5.36
CA LEU A 131 -15.24 0.70 -5.50
C LEU A 131 -14.87 2.01 -4.80
N VAL A 132 -13.95 1.94 -3.83
CA VAL A 132 -13.41 3.11 -3.15
C VAL A 132 -11.97 3.34 -3.62
N ASP A 133 -11.77 4.47 -4.28
CA ASP A 133 -10.49 4.91 -4.83
C ASP A 133 -10.21 6.34 -4.37
N PHE A 134 -9.00 6.57 -3.83
CA PHE A 134 -8.60 7.86 -3.25
C PHE A 134 -7.80 8.74 -4.20
N ASP A 135 -7.45 8.25 -5.39
CA ASP A 135 -6.74 9.05 -6.37
C ASP A 135 -7.72 9.69 -7.37
N ALA A 136 -7.96 10.98 -7.20
CA ALA A 136 -8.86 11.74 -8.08
C ALA A 136 -8.46 11.66 -9.58
N ARG A 137 -7.19 11.40 -9.89
CA ARG A 137 -6.70 11.22 -11.27
C ARG A 137 -7.22 9.94 -11.92
N MET A 138 -7.64 8.96 -11.11
CA MET A 138 -8.17 7.68 -11.55
C MET A 138 -9.69 7.71 -11.75
N GLN A 139 -10.37 8.77 -11.28
CA GLN A 139 -11.82 8.89 -11.41
C GLN A 139 -12.24 8.92 -12.89
N GLY A 140 -13.23 8.09 -13.22
CA GLY A 140 -13.75 7.98 -14.60
C GLY A 140 -12.88 7.16 -15.55
N GLN A 141 -11.72 6.65 -15.12
CA GLN A 141 -10.89 5.75 -15.91
C GLN A 141 -11.15 4.30 -15.48
N GLN A 142 -11.17 3.39 -16.47
CA GLN A 142 -11.29 1.96 -16.21
C GLN A 142 -9.95 1.28 -16.46
N PHE A 143 -9.27 0.91 -15.39
CA PHE A 143 -8.06 0.12 -15.44
C PHE A 143 -8.34 -1.32 -15.05
N LYS A 144 -7.58 -2.24 -15.63
CA LYS A 144 -7.60 -3.64 -15.16
C LYS A 144 -7.10 -3.66 -13.71
N SER A 145 -7.78 -4.42 -12.86
CA SER A 145 -7.36 -4.67 -11.48
C SER A 145 -7.43 -6.15 -11.15
N GLU A 146 -6.64 -6.56 -10.18
CA GLU A 146 -6.64 -7.93 -9.65
C GLU A 146 -6.71 -7.89 -8.13
N THR A 147 -7.50 -8.80 -7.56
CA THR A 147 -7.57 -8.94 -6.10
C THR A 147 -6.22 -9.36 -5.55
N MET A 148 -5.74 -8.64 -4.54
CA MET A 148 -4.50 -8.98 -3.85
C MET A 148 -4.76 -9.43 -2.41
N SER A 149 -3.83 -10.21 -1.87
CA SER A 149 -3.86 -10.64 -0.48
C SER A 149 -3.49 -9.49 0.48
N VAL A 150 -3.91 -9.61 1.74
CA VAL A 150 -3.47 -8.70 2.81
C VAL A 150 -1.95 -8.72 2.96
N ASN A 151 -1.32 -9.89 2.80
CA ASN A 151 0.14 -10.02 2.87
C ASN A 151 0.83 -9.22 1.75
N ARG A 152 0.28 -9.21 0.51
CA ARG A 152 0.77 -8.36 -0.57
C ARG A 152 0.66 -6.88 -0.21
N ALA A 153 -0.47 -6.43 0.33
CA ALA A 153 -0.65 -5.04 0.74
C ALA A 153 0.30 -4.63 1.89
N LEU A 154 0.55 -5.53 2.85
CA LEU A 154 1.56 -5.34 3.90
C LEU A 154 2.97 -5.30 3.33
N SER A 155 3.28 -6.15 2.35
CA SER A 155 4.55 -6.10 1.62
C SER A 155 4.76 -4.75 0.93
N MET A 156 3.73 -4.22 0.27
CA MET A 156 3.75 -2.88 -0.32
C MET A 156 3.99 -1.79 0.74
N PHE A 157 3.33 -1.88 1.90
CA PHE A 157 3.52 -0.94 3.01
C PHE A 157 4.99 -0.91 3.48
N TYR A 158 5.56 -2.07 3.75
CA TYR A 158 6.95 -2.18 4.17
C TYR A 158 7.93 -1.75 3.07
N ASN A 159 7.65 -2.12 1.83
CA ASN A 159 8.46 -1.70 0.68
C ASN A 159 8.49 -0.17 0.54
N ASN A 160 7.36 0.51 0.70
CA ASN A 160 7.30 1.97 0.63
C ASN A 160 8.12 2.63 1.77
N LYS A 161 8.06 2.08 2.99
CA LYS A 161 8.92 2.52 4.11
C LYS A 161 10.40 2.28 3.80
N GLY A 162 10.72 1.11 3.26
CA GLY A 162 12.08 0.73 2.87
C GLY A 162 12.63 1.62 1.76
N ALA A 163 11.86 1.86 0.72
CA ALA A 163 12.22 2.75 -0.40
C ALA A 163 12.45 4.18 0.09
N ASN A 164 11.57 4.68 0.98
CA ASN A 164 11.76 6.00 1.59
C ASN A 164 13.07 6.07 2.40
N ALA A 165 13.34 5.08 3.25
CA ALA A 165 14.59 5.02 4.02
C ALA A 165 15.82 4.95 3.11
N LEU A 166 15.75 4.23 1.99
CA LEU A 166 16.78 4.12 0.97
C LEU A 166 17.09 5.48 0.32
N VAL A 167 16.05 6.21 -0.09
CA VAL A 167 16.16 7.56 -0.67
C VAL A 167 16.87 8.54 0.25
N TYR A 168 16.67 8.43 1.56
CA TYR A 168 17.34 9.26 2.56
C TYR A 168 18.66 8.66 3.08
N GLY A 169 19.19 7.58 2.47
CA GLY A 169 20.48 6.98 2.82
C GLY A 169 20.47 6.22 4.15
N ASN A 170 19.31 5.96 4.73
CA ASN A 170 19.23 5.19 5.98
C ASN A 170 19.18 3.67 5.67
N PHE A 171 20.31 3.14 5.21
CA PHE A 171 20.41 1.75 4.73
C PHE A 171 20.05 0.69 5.77
N PRO A 172 20.41 0.82 7.07
CA PRO A 172 19.98 -0.16 8.07
C PRO A 172 18.47 -0.23 8.25
N VAL A 173 17.79 0.92 8.21
CA VAL A 173 16.32 1.00 8.28
C VAL A 173 15.70 0.44 6.99
N ALA A 174 16.24 0.82 5.82
CA ALA A 174 15.81 0.32 4.53
C ALA A 174 15.87 -1.21 4.47
N PHE A 175 16.98 -1.81 4.89
CA PHE A 175 17.16 -3.26 4.91
C PHE A 175 16.10 -3.96 5.76
N ARG A 176 15.81 -3.45 6.95
CA ARG A 176 14.80 -4.05 7.85
C ARG A 176 13.40 -4.01 7.25
N TYR A 177 13.01 -2.88 6.66
CA TYR A 177 11.72 -2.74 6.02
C TYR A 177 11.60 -3.61 4.75
N LEU A 178 12.62 -3.63 3.88
CA LEU A 178 12.61 -4.45 2.67
C LEU A 178 12.61 -5.95 3.01
N SER A 179 13.37 -6.35 4.04
CA SER A 179 13.32 -7.74 4.54
C SER A 179 11.94 -8.09 5.11
N ALA A 180 11.28 -7.17 5.81
CA ALA A 180 9.93 -7.37 6.29
C ALA A 180 8.91 -7.45 5.13
N ALA A 181 9.09 -6.67 4.08
CA ALA A 181 8.28 -6.76 2.87
C ALA A 181 8.35 -8.16 2.26
N LEU A 182 9.55 -8.67 2.04
CA LEU A 182 9.78 -10.00 1.45
C LEU A 182 9.33 -11.15 2.39
N LYS A 183 9.30 -10.92 3.69
CA LYS A 183 8.73 -11.87 4.65
C LYS A 183 7.21 -11.96 4.55
N GLN A 184 6.52 -10.87 4.17
CA GLN A 184 5.08 -10.89 3.92
C GLN A 184 4.74 -11.52 2.57
N ASP A 185 5.54 -11.19 1.54
CA ASP A 185 5.34 -11.69 0.18
C ASP A 185 6.67 -11.73 -0.59
N ASP A 186 7.23 -12.90 -0.71
CA ASP A 186 8.51 -13.14 -1.41
C ASP A 186 8.39 -13.10 -2.94
N GLN A 187 7.15 -13.03 -3.47
CA GLN A 187 6.87 -12.84 -4.90
C GLN A 187 6.78 -11.36 -5.29
N PHE A 188 6.90 -10.43 -4.34
CA PHE A 188 6.78 -9.01 -4.62
C PHE A 188 8.07 -8.44 -5.23
N THR A 189 8.12 -8.36 -6.55
CA THR A 189 9.30 -7.98 -7.35
C THR A 189 9.86 -6.61 -6.98
N ALA A 190 9.00 -5.62 -6.66
CA ALA A 190 9.45 -4.29 -6.28
C ALA A 190 10.32 -4.29 -5.01
N ALA A 191 10.01 -5.14 -4.03
CA ALA A 191 10.82 -5.26 -2.82
C ALA A 191 12.20 -5.88 -3.11
N TRP A 192 12.28 -6.87 -4.01
CA TRP A 192 13.55 -7.42 -4.48
C TRP A 192 14.38 -6.38 -5.25
N ILE A 193 13.75 -5.58 -6.13
CA ILE A 193 14.43 -4.50 -6.84
C ILE A 193 15.04 -3.51 -5.85
N ASN A 194 14.25 -3.03 -4.88
CA ASN A 194 14.73 -2.07 -3.88
C ASN A 194 15.83 -2.65 -2.98
N LEU A 195 15.74 -3.94 -2.65
CA LEU A 195 16.80 -4.64 -1.92
C LEU A 195 18.10 -4.72 -2.74
N GLY A 196 18.00 -5.02 -4.04
CA GLY A 196 19.13 -5.00 -4.96
C GLY A 196 19.76 -3.61 -5.07
N VAL A 197 18.93 -2.56 -5.16
CA VAL A 197 19.41 -1.17 -5.14
C VAL A 197 20.15 -0.85 -3.84
N LEU A 198 19.63 -1.26 -2.68
CA LEU A 198 20.28 -1.11 -1.38
C LEU A 198 21.65 -1.80 -1.36
N TYR A 199 21.71 -3.06 -1.80
CA TYR A 199 22.97 -3.79 -1.84
C TYR A 199 23.98 -3.14 -2.79
N ARG A 200 23.56 -2.60 -3.93
CA ARG A 200 24.43 -1.86 -4.84
C ARG A 200 25.00 -0.59 -4.17
N PHE A 201 24.18 0.17 -3.45
CA PHE A 201 24.63 1.38 -2.73
C PHE A 201 25.56 1.07 -1.54
N THR A 202 25.48 -0.12 -0.99
CA THR A 202 26.35 -0.60 0.09
C THR A 202 27.51 -1.46 -0.44
N GLU A 203 27.76 -1.44 -1.76
CA GLU A 203 28.86 -2.15 -2.46
C GLU A 203 28.80 -3.68 -2.31
N ASN A 204 27.68 -4.22 -1.90
CA ASN A 204 27.42 -5.66 -1.82
C ASN A 204 26.96 -6.20 -3.17
N TYR A 205 27.76 -6.05 -4.21
CA TYR A 205 27.40 -6.26 -5.60
C TYR A 205 26.87 -7.67 -5.91
N ARG A 206 27.43 -8.70 -5.28
CA ARG A 206 26.94 -10.08 -5.43
C ARG A 206 25.50 -10.23 -4.97
N TYR A 207 25.15 -9.69 -3.80
CA TYR A 207 23.75 -9.74 -3.32
C TYR A 207 22.83 -8.86 -4.14
N ALA A 208 23.33 -7.76 -4.71
CA ALA A 208 22.55 -6.95 -5.65
C ALA A 208 22.18 -7.75 -6.90
N GLU A 209 23.15 -8.47 -7.47
CA GLU A 209 22.94 -9.35 -8.63
C GLU A 209 21.93 -10.45 -8.32
N GLU A 210 22.10 -11.17 -7.21
CA GLU A 210 21.17 -12.22 -6.76
C GLU A 210 19.74 -11.70 -6.61
N ALA A 211 19.56 -10.49 -6.04
CA ALA A 211 18.25 -9.87 -5.89
C ALA A 211 17.59 -9.54 -7.25
N TYR A 212 18.34 -8.96 -8.20
CA TYR A 212 17.82 -8.66 -9.54
C TYR A 212 17.55 -9.92 -10.36
N GLN A 213 18.39 -10.94 -10.23
CA GLN A 213 18.16 -12.25 -10.87
C GLN A 213 16.90 -12.92 -10.31
N LYS A 214 16.64 -12.80 -9.00
CA LYS A 214 15.39 -13.27 -8.40
C LYS A 214 14.16 -12.60 -9.04
N VAL A 215 14.22 -11.31 -9.32
CA VAL A 215 13.14 -10.62 -10.04
C VAL A 215 12.93 -11.23 -11.42
N LEU A 216 14.00 -11.50 -12.17
CA LEU A 216 13.89 -12.09 -13.51
C LEU A 216 13.40 -13.56 -13.49
N GLN A 217 13.58 -14.28 -12.39
CA GLN A 217 12.95 -15.60 -12.20
C GLN A 217 11.42 -15.48 -11.99
N LEU A 218 10.96 -14.41 -11.31
CA LEU A 218 9.55 -14.16 -11.04
C LEU A 218 8.83 -13.52 -12.25
N ASP A 219 9.52 -12.62 -12.92
CA ASP A 219 9.05 -11.91 -14.13
C ASP A 219 10.20 -11.76 -15.12
N THR A 220 10.25 -12.68 -16.08
CA THR A 220 11.32 -12.73 -17.09
C THR A 220 11.41 -11.50 -17.97
N ARG A 221 10.35 -10.67 -18.04
CA ARG A 221 10.29 -9.45 -18.87
C ARG A 221 10.49 -8.17 -18.08
N ASN A 222 10.81 -8.25 -16.80
CA ASN A 222 10.97 -7.08 -15.95
C ASN A 222 12.10 -6.16 -16.41
N LEU A 223 11.75 -5.03 -17.00
CA LEU A 223 12.70 -4.07 -17.57
C LEU A 223 13.56 -3.42 -16.48
N THR A 224 12.95 -3.05 -15.34
CA THR A 224 13.66 -2.41 -14.23
C THR A 224 14.78 -3.30 -13.68
N ALA A 225 14.56 -4.61 -13.55
CA ALA A 225 15.58 -5.54 -13.11
C ALA A 225 16.73 -5.65 -14.13
N ARG A 226 16.42 -5.69 -15.42
CA ARG A 226 17.43 -5.74 -16.51
C ARG A 226 18.27 -4.47 -16.53
N GLU A 227 17.65 -3.30 -16.39
CA GLU A 227 18.36 -2.02 -16.35
C GLU A 227 19.29 -1.94 -15.14
N ASN A 228 18.82 -2.35 -13.95
CA ASN A 228 19.65 -2.37 -12.75
C ASN A 228 20.82 -3.35 -12.84
N LEU A 229 20.64 -4.53 -13.48
CA LEU A 229 21.74 -5.45 -13.77
C LEU A 229 22.76 -4.84 -14.74
N ALA A 230 22.31 -4.17 -15.80
CA ALA A 230 23.19 -3.49 -16.72
C ALA A 230 24.00 -2.37 -16.06
N ILE A 231 23.38 -1.63 -15.13
CA ILE A 231 24.09 -0.64 -14.31
C ILE A 231 25.12 -1.32 -13.41
N LEU A 232 24.75 -2.43 -12.75
CA LEU A 232 25.63 -3.18 -11.86
C LEU A 232 26.86 -3.69 -12.60
N TYR A 233 26.68 -4.34 -13.76
CA TYR A 233 27.81 -4.87 -14.55
C TYR A 233 28.73 -3.78 -15.08
N ARG A 234 28.23 -2.59 -15.39
CA ARG A 234 29.08 -1.44 -15.74
C ARG A 234 29.90 -0.90 -14.56
N LEU A 235 29.45 -1.12 -13.33
CA LEU A 235 30.17 -0.69 -12.13
C LEU A 235 31.23 -1.70 -11.70
N THR A 236 31.03 -2.98 -12.02
CA THR A 236 31.91 -4.08 -11.54
C THR A 236 32.90 -4.58 -12.57
N GLY A 237 32.82 -4.16 -13.85
CA GLY A 237 33.67 -4.59 -14.99
C GLY A 237 33.02 -5.78 -15.64
#